data_6f697c8622ef3c1aaf2bddb81726f012
#
_entry.id   6f697c8622ef3c1aaf2bddb81726f012
#
_cell.length_a   1.000
_cell.length_b   1.000
_cell.length_c   1.000
_cell.angle_alpha   90.00
_cell.angle_beta   90.00
_cell.angle_gamma   90.00
#
_symmetry.space_group_name_H-M   'P 1'
#
loop_
_entity.id
_entity.type
_entity.pdbx_description
1 polymer ?
#
loop_
_entity_poly.entity_id
_entity_poly.type
_entity_poly.pdbx_seq_one_letter_code
_entity_poly.pdbx_strand_id
1 'polypeptide(L)'
;MKILKTLYTATLCAAMAVSTSSCLNSWLDQSPADGIDAETAIKNSDDLANVRTGLYAAVQGNSSLINYYGRLMFVYGDMRGEDIQYEYNGGSGRANFYYYMEYTTADNFTTSTAVWQMPYVVIARANRLIQAAESGNLTDAAEAKATIDQYDAEAKVLRAMALFDLTRIYGKPYTVDQGSSPGVPIATSPLESTEKPSRSTVAQCYEAIEKDLTDAINSNALPKTNEVGYVNLWAAKALQVRVYMTKGEWSKALSVAEDIISNSSYKLWEPSEYVAAWSKSDANHSKEIMFEISINNNTDWTDREGIAYLYADKAGASPGYGDVIVTKDF
;
A
#
# COMPACT_ATOMS: atom_id res chain seq x y z
N MET A 1 69.73 -27.84 26.81
CA MET A 1 68.53 -28.41 26.15
C MET A 1 67.21 -27.96 26.72
N LYS A 2 67.01 -27.80 28.03
CA LYS A 2 65.70 -27.35 28.59
C LYS A 2 65.36 -25.91 28.23
N ILE A 3 66.28 -24.96 28.25
CA ILE A 3 66.04 -23.54 27.96
C ILE A 3 65.62 -23.32 26.46
N LEU A 4 66.25 -24.07 25.55
CA LEU A 4 65.92 -23.96 24.12
C LEU A 4 64.49 -24.45 23.82
N LYS A 5 64.03 -25.50 24.51
CA LYS A 5 62.63 -26.00 24.38
C LYS A 5 61.62 -25.00 24.95
N THR A 6 61.92 -24.32 26.04
CA THR A 6 61.03 -23.30 26.63
C THR A 6 60.94 -22.06 25.74
N LEU A 7 62.06 -21.67 25.11
CA LEU A 7 62.02 -20.56 24.11
C LEU A 7 61.16 -20.91 22.89
N TYR A 8 61.32 -22.12 22.35
CA TYR A 8 60.53 -22.57 21.19
C TYR A 8 59.01 -22.64 21.52
N THR A 9 58.66 -23.12 22.73
CA THR A 9 57.25 -23.17 23.14
C THR A 9 56.68 -21.78 23.35
N ALA A 10 57.43 -20.85 23.93
CA ALA A 10 57.03 -19.47 24.14
C ALA A 10 56.82 -18.72 22.79
N THR A 11 57.70 -18.94 21.82
CA THR A 11 57.62 -18.34 20.47
C THR A 11 56.43 -18.92 19.68
N LEU A 12 56.16 -20.23 19.83
CA LEU A 12 54.99 -20.86 19.17
C LEU A 12 53.66 -20.39 19.76
N CYS A 13 53.56 -20.22 21.10
CA CYS A 13 52.38 -19.65 21.74
C CYS A 13 52.15 -18.16 21.37
N ALA A 14 53.24 -17.37 21.29
CA ALA A 14 53.14 -15.98 20.83
C ALA A 14 52.71 -15.87 19.38
N ALA A 15 53.17 -16.74 18.48
CA ALA A 15 52.75 -16.80 17.08
C ALA A 15 51.27 -17.22 16.91
N MET A 16 50.76 -18.13 17.74
CA MET A 16 49.36 -18.52 17.77
C MET A 16 48.45 -17.41 18.34
N ALA A 17 48.92 -16.62 19.30
CA ALA A 17 48.15 -15.51 19.86
C ALA A 17 47.99 -14.33 18.89
N VAL A 18 48.93 -14.13 17.95
CA VAL A 18 48.83 -13.08 16.91
C VAL A 18 47.92 -13.50 15.77
N SER A 19 47.75 -14.81 15.51
CA SER A 19 46.86 -15.30 14.46
C SER A 19 45.38 -15.31 14.82
N THR A 20 45.03 -15.13 16.10
CA THR A 20 43.62 -15.07 16.56
C THR A 20 43.01 -13.65 16.56
N SER A 21 43.83 -12.61 16.33
CA SER A 21 43.36 -11.23 16.25
C SER A 21 42.93 -10.78 14.84
N SER A 22 42.85 -11.70 13.89
CA SER A 22 42.43 -11.42 12.50
C SER A 22 40.95 -11.65 12.24
N CYS A 23 40.12 -11.45 13.24
CA CYS A 23 38.68 -11.24 12.97
C CYS A 23 38.43 -9.75 12.84
N LEU A 24 38.79 -9.20 11.71
CA LEU A 24 38.19 -7.98 11.21
C LEU A 24 36.73 -8.32 10.88
N ASN A 25 35.82 -8.02 11.80
CA ASN A 25 34.37 -8.24 11.64
C ASN A 25 33.85 -7.61 10.32
N SER A 26 34.51 -6.59 9.82
CA SER A 26 34.20 -5.92 8.55
C SER A 26 34.36 -6.78 7.28
N TRP A 27 35.08 -7.92 7.34
CA TRP A 27 35.21 -8.82 6.19
C TRP A 27 33.98 -9.73 6.00
N LEU A 28 33.21 -9.95 7.07
CA LEU A 28 31.95 -10.72 7.03
C LEU A 28 30.73 -9.84 6.78
N ASP A 29 30.86 -8.52 7.01
CA ASP A 29 29.83 -7.53 6.71
C ASP A 29 29.95 -7.08 5.23
N GLN A 30 29.82 -8.01 4.31
CA GLN A 30 29.72 -7.66 2.89
C GLN A 30 28.26 -7.24 2.59
N SER A 31 28.10 -6.00 2.16
CA SER A 31 26.84 -5.59 1.55
C SER A 31 26.49 -6.54 0.38
N PRO A 32 25.23 -6.92 0.21
CA PRO A 32 24.81 -7.78 -0.89
C PRO A 32 25.36 -7.25 -2.22
N ALA A 33 26.01 -8.11 -3.00
CA ALA A 33 26.61 -7.70 -4.27
C ALA A 33 25.56 -7.20 -5.29
N ASP A 34 24.31 -7.60 -5.11
CA ASP A 34 23.17 -7.34 -5.98
C ASP A 34 22.13 -6.38 -5.36
N GLY A 35 22.46 -5.67 -4.28
CA GLY A 35 21.55 -4.77 -3.58
C GLY A 35 22.25 -3.57 -2.95
N ILE A 36 21.52 -2.47 -2.85
CA ILE A 36 21.94 -1.31 -2.06
C ILE A 36 21.42 -1.54 -0.65
N ASP A 37 22.27 -1.30 0.37
CA ASP A 37 21.85 -1.33 1.75
C ASP A 37 20.69 -0.36 1.97
N ALA A 38 19.62 -0.85 2.56
CA ALA A 38 18.38 -0.09 2.76
C ALA A 38 18.58 1.19 3.58
N GLU A 39 19.57 1.20 4.50
CA GLU A 39 19.88 2.37 5.31
C GLU A 39 20.64 3.45 4.53
N THR A 40 21.36 3.07 3.49
CA THR A 40 22.17 3.98 2.66
C THR A 40 21.56 4.26 1.29
N ALA A 41 20.42 3.65 0.98
CA ALA A 41 19.78 3.75 -0.33
C ALA A 41 19.14 5.12 -0.59
N ILE A 42 18.67 5.81 0.46
CA ILE A 42 17.94 7.07 0.35
C ILE A 42 18.80 8.18 0.96
N LYS A 43 19.43 9.00 0.11
CA LYS A 43 20.39 10.02 0.52
C LYS A 43 19.88 11.46 0.37
N ASN A 44 18.94 11.67 -0.52
CA ASN A 44 18.42 12.98 -0.88
C ASN A 44 16.95 12.89 -1.33
N SER A 45 16.35 14.00 -1.67
CA SER A 45 14.96 14.10 -2.11
C SER A 45 14.70 13.39 -3.46
N ASP A 46 15.68 13.27 -4.34
CA ASP A 46 15.53 12.53 -5.60
C ASP A 46 15.44 11.01 -5.36
N ASP A 47 16.27 10.50 -4.44
CA ASP A 47 16.15 9.10 -4.01
C ASP A 47 14.78 8.85 -3.34
N LEU A 48 14.32 9.80 -2.53
CA LEU A 48 13.01 9.73 -1.89
C LEU A 48 11.87 9.73 -2.93
N ALA A 49 11.99 10.49 -4.03
CA ALA A 49 11.04 10.47 -5.14
C ALA A 49 10.96 9.09 -5.82
N ASN A 50 12.08 8.39 -5.95
CA ASN A 50 12.08 7.02 -6.46
C ASN A 50 11.33 6.06 -5.51
N VAL A 51 11.52 6.22 -4.20
CA VAL A 51 10.78 5.42 -3.19
C VAL A 51 9.30 5.75 -3.23
N ARG A 52 8.92 7.04 -3.38
CA ARG A 52 7.53 7.48 -3.60
C ARG A 52 6.91 6.78 -4.81
N THR A 53 7.59 6.78 -5.95
CA THR A 53 7.14 6.07 -7.16
C THR A 53 6.93 4.58 -6.89
N GLY A 54 7.88 3.95 -6.20
CA GLY A 54 7.77 2.56 -5.78
C GLY A 54 6.59 2.29 -4.84
N LEU A 55 6.22 3.24 -3.99
CA LEU A 55 5.07 3.15 -3.08
C LEU A 55 3.74 3.17 -3.88
N TYR A 56 3.58 4.09 -4.81
CA TYR A 56 2.39 4.15 -5.67
C TYR A 56 2.28 2.94 -6.60
N ALA A 57 3.40 2.44 -7.11
CA ALA A 57 3.44 1.20 -7.88
C ALA A 57 2.97 -0.02 -7.05
N ALA A 58 3.21 -0.04 -5.74
CA ALA A 58 2.66 -1.09 -4.87
C ALA A 58 1.14 -0.97 -4.68
N VAL A 59 0.61 0.25 -4.63
CA VAL A 59 -0.85 0.47 -4.59
C VAL A 59 -1.52 0.01 -5.87
N GLN A 60 -0.94 0.34 -7.01
CA GLN A 60 -1.40 -0.14 -8.32
C GLN A 60 -1.28 -1.66 -8.42
N GLY A 61 -0.12 -2.21 -8.08
CA GLY A 61 0.26 -3.60 -8.31
C GLY A 61 0.82 -3.82 -9.72
N ASN A 62 1.48 -4.95 -9.93
CA ASN A 62 2.05 -5.35 -11.20
C ASN A 62 1.97 -6.88 -11.40
N SER A 63 2.49 -7.38 -12.54
CA SER A 63 2.42 -8.79 -12.92
C SER A 63 3.02 -9.77 -11.93
N SER A 64 4.06 -9.35 -11.23
CA SER A 64 4.74 -10.20 -10.24
C SER A 64 4.10 -10.12 -8.86
N LEU A 65 3.42 -9.01 -8.61
CA LEU A 65 2.64 -8.75 -7.40
C LEU A 65 1.18 -8.65 -7.84
N ILE A 66 0.36 -9.52 -7.36
CA ILE A 66 -1.06 -9.53 -7.66
C ILE A 66 -1.61 -8.14 -7.38
N ASN A 67 -2.24 -7.54 -8.38
CA ASN A 67 -2.67 -6.16 -8.38
C ASN A 67 -3.55 -5.82 -7.19
N TYR A 68 -3.15 -4.88 -6.38
CA TYR A 68 -3.91 -4.46 -5.21
C TYR A 68 -5.16 -3.66 -5.63
N TYR A 69 -5.04 -2.35 -5.85
CA TYR A 69 -6.14 -1.53 -6.37
C TYR A 69 -6.33 -1.67 -7.89
N GLY A 70 -5.36 -2.19 -8.61
CA GLY A 70 -5.53 -2.50 -10.02
C GLY A 70 -6.51 -3.66 -10.28
N ARG A 71 -6.81 -4.49 -9.26
CA ARG A 71 -7.70 -5.65 -9.42
C ARG A 71 -8.37 -6.09 -8.13
N LEU A 72 -7.58 -6.59 -7.16
CA LEU A 72 -8.08 -7.43 -6.05
C LEU A 72 -9.15 -6.76 -5.21
N MET A 73 -8.98 -5.48 -4.89
CA MET A 73 -9.91 -4.78 -4.01
C MET A 73 -11.28 -4.59 -4.64
N PHE A 74 -11.34 -4.39 -5.96
CA PHE A 74 -12.60 -4.31 -6.70
C PHE A 74 -13.27 -5.69 -6.76
N VAL A 75 -12.55 -6.68 -7.27
CA VAL A 75 -13.10 -8.04 -7.42
C VAL A 75 -13.56 -8.61 -6.07
N TYR A 76 -12.78 -8.40 -4.99
CA TYR A 76 -13.16 -8.84 -3.65
C TYR A 76 -14.44 -8.18 -3.16
N GLY A 77 -14.59 -6.87 -3.38
CA GLY A 77 -15.80 -6.14 -3.00
C GLY A 77 -17.01 -6.58 -3.80
N ASP A 78 -16.85 -6.64 -5.11
CA ASP A 78 -17.91 -6.95 -6.05
C ASP A 78 -18.43 -8.38 -5.91
N MET A 79 -17.53 -9.37 -5.79
CA MET A 79 -17.90 -10.79 -5.63
C MET A 79 -18.62 -11.11 -4.31
N ARG A 80 -18.58 -10.21 -3.32
CA ARG A 80 -19.31 -10.36 -2.06
C ARG A 80 -20.64 -9.61 -2.04
N GLY A 81 -20.94 -8.89 -3.10
CA GLY A 81 -22.25 -8.27 -3.34
C GLY A 81 -23.24 -9.24 -3.95
N GLU A 82 -24.42 -8.73 -4.26
CA GLU A 82 -25.52 -9.49 -4.87
C GLU A 82 -25.72 -9.13 -6.35
N ASP A 83 -25.08 -8.07 -6.84
CA ASP A 83 -25.33 -7.50 -8.16
C ASP A 83 -24.54 -8.20 -9.26
N ILE A 84 -23.39 -8.79 -8.95
CA ILE A 84 -22.52 -9.46 -9.93
C ILE A 84 -22.08 -10.84 -9.46
N GLN A 85 -21.75 -11.70 -10.43
CA GLN A 85 -21.32 -13.06 -10.19
C GLN A 85 -20.27 -13.50 -11.22
N TYR A 86 -19.56 -14.60 -10.94
CA TYR A 86 -18.70 -15.24 -11.91
C TYR A 86 -19.53 -15.97 -13.00
N GLU A 87 -19.11 -15.87 -14.27
CA GLU A 87 -19.71 -16.58 -15.39
C GLU A 87 -19.23 -18.05 -15.44
N TYR A 88 -19.95 -18.94 -14.78
CA TYR A 88 -19.59 -20.36 -14.67
C TYR A 88 -19.65 -21.13 -15.99
N ASN A 89 -20.49 -20.68 -16.96
CA ASN A 89 -20.71 -21.39 -18.21
C ASN A 89 -19.80 -20.94 -19.34
N GLY A 90 -19.23 -19.78 -19.26
CA GLY A 90 -18.52 -19.15 -20.36
C GLY A 90 -17.22 -18.45 -19.99
N GLY A 91 -16.88 -18.38 -18.71
CA GLY A 91 -15.70 -17.69 -18.18
C GLY A 91 -14.37 -18.29 -18.63
N SER A 92 -13.29 -17.69 -18.17
CA SER A 92 -11.90 -18.04 -18.55
C SER A 92 -11.37 -19.34 -17.92
N GLY A 93 -12.16 -20.03 -17.10
CA GLY A 93 -11.72 -21.18 -16.31
C GLY A 93 -11.16 -20.83 -14.94
N ARG A 94 -11.25 -19.57 -14.50
CA ARG A 94 -10.76 -19.06 -13.19
C ARG A 94 -11.79 -19.22 -12.06
N ALA A 95 -12.75 -20.14 -12.20
CA ALA A 95 -13.83 -20.33 -11.24
C ALA A 95 -13.36 -20.36 -9.77
N ASN A 96 -12.24 -21.04 -9.48
CA ASN A 96 -11.72 -21.12 -8.12
C ASN A 96 -11.31 -19.74 -7.55
N PHE A 97 -10.74 -18.86 -8.37
CA PHE A 97 -10.37 -17.51 -7.94
C PHE A 97 -11.59 -16.74 -7.44
N TYR A 98 -12.67 -16.73 -8.24
CA TYR A 98 -13.91 -16.01 -7.89
C TYR A 98 -14.69 -16.72 -6.79
N TYR A 99 -14.78 -18.03 -6.84
CA TYR A 99 -15.46 -18.84 -5.82
C TYR A 99 -14.92 -18.59 -4.43
N TYR A 100 -13.60 -18.57 -4.27
CA TYR A 100 -13.01 -18.30 -2.97
C TYR A 100 -13.25 -16.87 -2.50
N MET A 101 -13.35 -15.92 -3.39
CA MET A 101 -13.70 -14.54 -3.02
C MET A 101 -15.16 -14.40 -2.61
N GLU A 102 -16.06 -15.12 -3.29
CA GLU A 102 -17.50 -15.04 -3.07
C GLU A 102 -17.96 -15.80 -1.82
N TYR A 103 -17.49 -17.04 -1.64
CA TYR A 103 -18.07 -17.97 -0.66
C TYR A 103 -17.17 -18.31 0.53
N THR A 104 -15.93 -17.89 0.54
CA THR A 104 -14.98 -18.30 1.57
C THR A 104 -14.60 -17.12 2.44
N THR A 105 -14.30 -17.38 3.72
CA THR A 105 -13.76 -16.36 4.61
C THR A 105 -12.38 -15.91 4.12
N ALA A 106 -12.04 -14.64 4.38
CA ALA A 106 -10.82 -14.02 3.85
C ALA A 106 -9.53 -14.78 4.20
N ASP A 107 -9.49 -15.48 5.31
CA ASP A 107 -8.35 -16.26 5.80
C ASP A 107 -8.26 -17.68 5.21
N ASN A 108 -9.28 -18.15 4.47
CA ASN A 108 -9.36 -19.51 3.93
C ASN A 108 -9.27 -19.61 2.40
N PHE A 109 -9.27 -18.51 1.64
CA PHE A 109 -9.19 -18.61 0.18
C PHE A 109 -7.75 -18.46 -0.34
N THR A 110 -7.44 -19.12 -1.45
CA THR A 110 -6.07 -19.20 -1.99
C THR A 110 -5.48 -17.83 -2.37
N THR A 111 -6.31 -16.90 -2.76
CA THR A 111 -5.93 -15.52 -3.04
C THR A 111 -5.83 -14.65 -1.78
N SER A 112 -6.17 -15.18 -0.60
CA SER A 112 -6.06 -14.49 0.69
C SER A 112 -4.64 -13.98 0.94
N THR A 113 -3.64 -14.74 0.53
CA THR A 113 -2.24 -14.35 0.65
C THR A 113 -1.99 -13.00 -0.04
N ALA A 114 -2.55 -12.80 -1.22
CA ALA A 114 -2.38 -11.55 -1.96
C ALA A 114 -3.19 -10.40 -1.36
N VAL A 115 -4.44 -10.64 -0.95
CA VAL A 115 -5.28 -9.64 -0.27
C VAL A 115 -4.70 -9.25 1.09
N TRP A 116 -4.02 -10.16 1.77
CA TRP A 116 -3.26 -9.87 2.98
C TRP A 116 -1.91 -9.22 2.68
N GLN A 117 -1.16 -9.79 1.75
CA GLN A 117 0.24 -9.43 1.51
C GLN A 117 0.38 -8.03 0.88
N MET A 118 -0.45 -7.71 -0.11
CA MET A 118 -0.26 -6.47 -0.88
C MET A 118 -0.42 -5.20 -0.05
N PRO A 119 -1.44 -5.05 0.82
CA PRO A 119 -1.48 -3.91 1.72
C PRO A 119 -0.25 -3.82 2.64
N TYR A 120 0.30 -4.95 3.10
CA TYR A 120 1.53 -4.92 3.89
C TYR A 120 2.77 -4.54 3.08
N VAL A 121 2.83 -4.83 1.77
CA VAL A 121 3.87 -4.29 0.88
C VAL A 121 3.77 -2.76 0.80
N VAL A 122 2.55 -2.23 0.68
CA VAL A 122 2.32 -0.77 0.72
C VAL A 122 2.77 -0.19 2.07
N ILE A 123 2.37 -0.78 3.18
CA ILE A 123 2.76 -0.36 4.53
C ILE A 123 4.30 -0.38 4.70
N ALA A 124 4.97 -1.44 4.25
CA ALA A 124 6.42 -1.55 4.36
C ALA A 124 7.14 -0.46 3.54
N ARG A 125 6.68 -0.18 2.31
CA ARG A 125 7.25 0.89 1.48
C ARG A 125 6.96 2.28 2.06
N ALA A 126 5.75 2.50 2.57
CA ALA A 126 5.40 3.74 3.26
C ALA A 126 6.27 3.96 4.49
N ASN A 127 6.49 2.92 5.31
CA ASN A 127 7.36 3.00 6.49
C ASN A 127 8.80 3.40 6.14
N ARG A 128 9.35 2.86 5.04
CA ARG A 128 10.70 3.24 4.57
C ARG A 128 10.77 4.69 4.14
N LEU A 129 9.75 5.17 3.41
CA LEU A 129 9.67 6.56 2.99
C LEU A 129 9.56 7.51 4.20
N ILE A 130 8.62 7.23 5.11
CA ILE A 130 8.41 8.03 6.32
C ILE A 130 9.68 8.07 7.17
N GLN A 131 10.31 6.91 7.41
CA GLN A 131 11.56 6.84 8.17
C GLN A 131 12.65 7.72 7.56
N ALA A 132 12.83 7.69 6.24
CA ALA A 132 13.82 8.50 5.55
C ALA A 132 13.48 9.99 5.61
N ALA A 133 12.22 10.35 5.37
CA ALA A 133 11.75 11.74 5.42
C ALA A 133 11.90 12.37 6.82
N GLU A 134 11.55 11.62 7.87
CA GLU A 134 11.60 12.08 9.26
C GLU A 134 13.01 11.98 9.89
N SER A 135 13.97 11.30 9.25
CA SER A 135 15.31 11.10 9.80
C SER A 135 16.13 12.38 9.99
N GLY A 136 15.86 13.40 9.17
CA GLY A 136 16.68 14.62 9.09
C GLY A 136 18.06 14.40 8.45
N ASN A 137 18.35 13.21 7.91
CA ASN A 137 19.66 12.83 7.37
C ASN A 137 19.79 13.01 5.85
N LEU A 138 18.73 13.46 5.16
CA LEU A 138 18.81 13.73 3.73
C LEU A 138 19.74 14.92 3.47
N THR A 139 20.63 14.78 2.48
CA THR A 139 21.69 15.76 2.20
C THR A 139 21.16 17.12 1.76
N ASP A 140 19.93 17.16 1.24
CA ASP A 140 19.21 18.35 0.76
C ASP A 140 17.96 18.64 1.59
N ALA A 141 17.91 18.19 2.85
CA ALA A 141 16.73 18.28 3.71
C ALA A 141 16.19 19.70 3.90
N ALA A 142 17.07 20.69 3.93
CA ALA A 142 16.69 22.10 4.10
C ALA A 142 16.10 22.68 2.81
N GLU A 143 16.76 22.43 1.68
CA GLU A 143 16.40 22.96 0.37
C GLU A 143 15.13 22.30 -0.19
N ALA A 144 14.98 20.99 0.03
CA ALA A 144 13.85 20.19 -0.46
C ALA A 144 12.74 19.97 0.57
N LYS A 145 12.76 20.69 1.70
CA LYS A 145 11.85 20.45 2.83
C LYS A 145 10.38 20.31 2.43
N ALA A 146 9.88 21.19 1.60
CA ALA A 146 8.47 21.14 1.17
C ALA A 146 8.12 19.87 0.40
N THR A 147 9.03 19.40 -0.44
CA THR A 147 8.88 18.14 -1.21
C THR A 147 8.96 16.93 -0.30
N ILE A 148 9.89 16.92 0.64
CA ILE A 148 10.05 15.85 1.63
C ILE A 148 8.80 15.73 2.51
N ASP A 149 8.32 16.86 3.04
CA ASP A 149 7.10 16.92 3.86
C ASP A 149 5.86 16.43 3.07
N GLN A 150 5.76 16.76 1.78
CA GLN A 150 4.70 16.26 0.92
C GLN A 150 4.76 14.75 0.77
N TYR A 151 5.92 14.19 0.47
CA TYR A 151 6.08 12.75 0.28
C TYR A 151 5.80 11.97 1.57
N ASP A 152 6.23 12.51 2.71
CA ASP A 152 5.89 11.96 4.03
C ASP A 152 4.38 11.93 4.27
N ALA A 153 3.69 13.03 4.02
CA ALA A 153 2.24 13.12 4.18
C ALA A 153 1.50 12.16 3.24
N GLU A 154 1.91 12.05 1.98
CA GLU A 154 1.35 11.09 1.03
C GLU A 154 1.55 9.64 1.50
N ALA A 155 2.73 9.30 2.00
CA ALA A 155 3.02 7.96 2.50
C ALA A 155 2.17 7.59 3.72
N LYS A 156 1.92 8.53 4.63
CA LYS A 156 1.00 8.36 5.76
C LYS A 156 -0.43 8.09 5.29
N VAL A 157 -0.93 8.82 4.29
CA VAL A 157 -2.26 8.57 3.71
C VAL A 157 -2.35 7.16 3.10
N LEU A 158 -1.34 6.74 2.33
CA LEU A 158 -1.35 5.41 1.69
C LEU A 158 -1.18 4.28 2.72
N ARG A 159 -0.41 4.49 3.79
CA ARG A 159 -0.30 3.55 4.91
C ARG A 159 -1.63 3.40 5.64
N ALA A 160 -2.29 4.51 5.92
CA ALA A 160 -3.62 4.52 6.52
C ALA A 160 -4.65 3.78 5.65
N MET A 161 -4.63 4.00 4.34
CA MET A 161 -5.50 3.31 3.39
C MET A 161 -5.30 1.80 3.43
N ALA A 162 -4.05 1.36 3.36
CA ALA A 162 -3.71 -0.06 3.38
C ALA A 162 -4.09 -0.74 4.71
N LEU A 163 -3.83 -0.07 5.84
CA LEU A 163 -4.20 -0.58 7.17
C LEU A 163 -5.74 -0.59 7.35
N PHE A 164 -6.44 0.38 6.78
CA PHE A 164 -7.91 0.44 6.80
C PHE A 164 -8.53 -0.72 6.02
N ASP A 165 -8.01 -1.05 4.84
CA ASP A 165 -8.47 -2.20 4.06
C ASP A 165 -8.23 -3.52 4.80
N LEU A 166 -7.03 -3.74 5.34
CA LEU A 166 -6.73 -4.91 6.15
C LEU A 166 -7.67 -5.04 7.35
N THR A 167 -7.92 -3.93 8.04
CA THR A 167 -8.76 -3.92 9.25
C THR A 167 -10.20 -4.27 8.91
N ARG A 168 -10.75 -3.75 7.80
CA ARG A 168 -12.12 -4.07 7.37
C ARG A 168 -12.28 -5.50 6.88
N ILE A 169 -11.25 -6.05 6.21
CA ILE A 169 -11.32 -7.39 5.63
C ILE A 169 -11.13 -8.46 6.71
N TYR A 170 -10.20 -8.27 7.65
CA TYR A 170 -9.77 -9.29 8.61
C TYR A 170 -10.20 -9.04 10.06
N GLY A 171 -10.74 -7.87 10.35
CA GLY A 171 -11.33 -7.52 11.64
C GLY A 171 -12.85 -7.63 11.63
N LYS A 172 -13.47 -7.67 12.81
CA LYS A 172 -14.91 -7.47 12.92
C LYS A 172 -15.28 -6.01 12.70
N PRO A 173 -16.50 -5.70 12.24
CA PRO A 173 -16.95 -4.31 12.17
C PRO A 173 -16.81 -3.63 13.54
N TYR A 174 -16.27 -2.41 13.55
CA TYR A 174 -16.01 -1.64 14.77
C TYR A 174 -17.25 -1.50 15.67
N THR A 175 -18.41 -1.32 15.05
CA THR A 175 -19.69 -1.08 15.73
C THR A 175 -20.23 -2.30 16.48
N VAL A 176 -19.71 -3.50 16.24
CA VAL A 176 -20.17 -4.73 16.91
C VAL A 176 -19.74 -4.77 18.37
N ASP A 177 -18.52 -4.37 18.67
CA ASP A 177 -17.93 -4.48 20.01
C ASP A 177 -17.01 -3.31 20.37
N GLN A 178 -17.19 -2.16 19.72
CA GLN A 178 -16.36 -0.96 19.86
C GLN A 178 -14.87 -1.23 19.55
N GLY A 179 -14.62 -2.19 18.65
CA GLY A 179 -13.28 -2.53 18.20
C GLY A 179 -12.45 -3.31 19.21
N SER A 180 -13.05 -3.95 20.22
CA SER A 180 -12.33 -4.75 21.21
C SER A 180 -11.81 -6.08 20.66
N SER A 181 -12.40 -6.59 19.57
CA SER A 181 -11.96 -7.83 18.91
C SER A 181 -10.59 -7.68 18.22
N PRO A 182 -9.93 -8.82 17.92
CA PRO A 182 -8.67 -8.80 17.19
C PRO A 182 -8.82 -8.17 15.79
N GLY A 183 -7.98 -7.19 15.52
CA GLY A 183 -7.77 -6.55 14.22
C GLY A 183 -6.63 -7.23 13.44
N VAL A 184 -5.62 -6.46 13.04
CA VAL A 184 -4.45 -6.92 12.29
C VAL A 184 -3.17 -6.44 12.95
N PRO A 185 -1.98 -7.01 12.63
CA PRO A 185 -0.71 -6.45 13.07
C PRO A 185 -0.52 -5.02 12.56
N ILE A 186 -0.15 -4.11 13.46
CA ILE A 186 0.20 -2.73 13.13
C ILE A 186 1.71 -2.64 12.96
N ALA A 187 2.17 -2.12 11.83
CA ALA A 187 3.56 -1.81 11.56
C ALA A 187 3.69 -0.33 11.19
N THR A 188 4.25 0.49 12.08
CA THR A 188 4.46 1.93 11.87
C THR A 188 5.91 2.31 11.59
N SER A 189 6.80 1.31 11.57
CA SER A 189 8.21 1.42 11.19
C SER A 189 8.61 0.21 10.33
N PRO A 190 9.73 0.27 9.61
CA PRO A 190 10.29 -0.91 8.95
C PRO A 190 10.51 -2.02 9.97
N LEU A 191 10.10 -3.23 9.61
CA LEU A 191 10.27 -4.43 10.44
C LEU A 191 11.49 -5.23 9.97
N GLU A 192 12.22 -5.80 10.93
CA GLU A 192 13.24 -6.80 10.64
C GLU A 192 12.60 -8.13 10.22
N SER A 193 13.32 -8.92 9.42
CA SER A 193 12.80 -10.18 8.88
C SER A 193 12.43 -11.22 9.96
N THR A 194 12.97 -11.06 11.15
CA THR A 194 12.71 -11.90 12.33
C THR A 194 11.53 -11.44 13.17
N GLU A 195 11.06 -10.21 12.97
CA GLU A 195 9.96 -9.65 13.74
C GLU A 195 8.62 -10.22 13.26
N LYS A 196 7.81 -10.63 14.23
CA LYS A 196 6.48 -11.20 14.00
C LYS A 196 5.48 -10.52 14.92
N PRO A 197 5.02 -9.31 14.58
CA PRO A 197 4.07 -8.59 15.41
C PRO A 197 2.75 -9.37 15.53
N SER A 198 2.20 -9.38 16.73
CA SER A 198 0.88 -9.97 16.98
C SER A 198 -0.23 -9.07 16.46
N ARG A 199 -1.44 -9.62 16.35
CA ARG A 199 -2.62 -8.83 16.00
C ARG A 199 -2.92 -7.81 17.11
N SER A 200 -3.15 -6.58 16.71
CA SER A 200 -3.70 -5.52 17.56
C SER A 200 -5.22 -5.64 17.60
N THR A 201 -5.88 -4.89 18.48
CA THR A 201 -7.34 -4.78 18.43
C THR A 201 -7.79 -3.94 17.23
N VAL A 202 -9.04 -4.11 16.82
CA VAL A 202 -9.65 -3.27 15.78
C VAL A 202 -9.59 -1.79 16.19
N ALA A 203 -9.84 -1.47 17.47
CA ALA A 203 -9.75 -0.10 17.97
C ALA A 203 -8.35 0.48 17.79
N GLN A 204 -7.30 -0.26 18.17
CA GLN A 204 -5.90 0.17 17.95
C GLN A 204 -5.57 0.36 16.46
N CYS A 205 -6.11 -0.51 15.59
CA CYS A 205 -5.94 -0.32 14.15
C CYS A 205 -6.56 1.01 13.69
N TYR A 206 -7.78 1.33 14.13
CA TYR A 206 -8.42 2.60 13.79
C TYR A 206 -7.69 3.81 14.38
N GLU A 207 -7.16 3.71 15.59
CA GLU A 207 -6.32 4.77 16.18
C GLU A 207 -5.08 5.06 15.32
N ALA A 208 -4.39 4.01 14.85
CA ALA A 208 -3.24 4.17 13.97
C ALA A 208 -3.63 4.79 12.60
N ILE A 209 -4.74 4.36 12.01
CA ILE A 209 -5.28 4.91 10.77
C ILE A 209 -5.63 6.40 10.92
N GLU A 210 -6.36 6.75 11.97
CA GLU A 210 -6.76 8.13 12.23
C GLU A 210 -5.57 9.03 12.55
N LYS A 211 -4.55 8.50 13.24
CA LYS A 211 -3.31 9.22 13.50
C LYS A 211 -2.60 9.58 12.21
N ASP A 212 -2.37 8.62 11.33
CA ASP A 212 -1.71 8.87 10.05
C ASP A 212 -2.46 9.89 9.18
N LEU A 213 -3.79 9.76 9.07
CA LEU A 213 -4.61 10.72 8.34
C LEU A 213 -4.58 12.12 8.96
N THR A 214 -4.65 12.19 10.28
CA THR A 214 -4.61 13.47 11.00
C THR A 214 -3.25 14.15 10.85
N ASP A 215 -2.16 13.41 11.00
CA ASP A 215 -0.80 13.92 10.84
C ASP A 215 -0.59 14.44 9.40
N ALA A 216 -0.99 13.66 8.39
CA ALA A 216 -0.88 14.05 7.00
C ALA A 216 -1.70 15.30 6.65
N ILE A 217 -2.95 15.38 7.10
CA ILE A 217 -3.83 16.54 6.85
C ILE A 217 -3.31 17.79 7.56
N ASN A 218 -2.91 17.67 8.83
CA ASN A 218 -2.47 18.78 9.64
C ASN A 218 -1.06 19.28 9.31
N SER A 219 -0.25 18.49 8.60
CA SER A 219 1.07 18.93 8.12
C SER A 219 0.97 20.11 7.16
N ASN A 220 -0.19 20.27 6.51
CA ASN A 220 -0.42 21.22 5.40
C ASN A 220 0.51 21.02 4.19
N ALA A 221 1.15 19.86 4.08
CA ALA A 221 2.07 19.53 3.01
C ALA A 221 1.38 18.89 1.80
N LEU A 222 0.19 18.30 1.98
CA LEU A 222 -0.56 17.71 0.89
C LEU A 222 -1.04 18.77 -0.11
N PRO A 223 -0.84 18.56 -1.43
CA PRO A 223 -1.37 19.44 -2.46
C PRO A 223 -2.89 19.59 -2.36
N LYS A 224 -3.41 20.78 -2.65
CA LYS A 224 -4.85 21.06 -2.77
C LYS A 224 -5.38 20.88 -4.20
N THR A 225 -4.47 20.83 -5.15
CA THR A 225 -4.77 20.60 -6.57
C THR A 225 -4.64 19.12 -6.89
N ASN A 226 -5.39 18.66 -7.88
CA ASN A 226 -5.28 17.30 -8.38
C ASN A 226 -4.01 17.13 -9.23
N GLU A 227 -3.22 16.14 -8.90
CA GLU A 227 -2.18 15.56 -9.74
C GLU A 227 -2.58 14.10 -9.98
N VAL A 228 -2.81 13.76 -11.25
CA VAL A 228 -3.29 12.42 -11.62
C VAL A 228 -2.31 11.35 -11.15
N GLY A 229 -2.82 10.36 -10.44
CA GLY A 229 -2.02 9.27 -9.89
C GLY A 229 -1.50 9.50 -8.47
N TYR A 230 -1.67 10.69 -7.90
CA TYR A 230 -1.17 11.02 -6.57
C TYR A 230 -2.27 11.49 -5.62
N VAL A 231 -2.12 11.17 -4.33
CA VAL A 231 -3.07 11.62 -3.31
C VAL A 231 -2.87 13.12 -3.03
N ASN A 232 -3.97 13.78 -2.70
CA ASN A 232 -4.00 15.18 -2.31
C ASN A 232 -4.79 15.35 -1.00
N LEU A 233 -4.88 16.58 -0.49
CA LEU A 233 -5.60 16.90 0.74
C LEU A 233 -7.04 16.38 0.75
N TRP A 234 -7.74 16.51 -0.37
CA TRP A 234 -9.16 16.15 -0.45
C TRP A 234 -9.36 14.65 -0.51
N ALA A 235 -8.46 13.92 -1.16
CA ALA A 235 -8.43 12.46 -1.13
C ALA A 235 -8.16 11.92 0.28
N ALA A 236 -7.22 12.53 1.02
CA ALA A 236 -6.96 12.19 2.43
C ALA A 236 -8.19 12.43 3.31
N LYS A 237 -8.86 13.57 3.16
CA LYS A 237 -10.11 13.89 3.86
C LYS A 237 -11.27 12.96 3.46
N ALA A 238 -11.40 12.60 2.18
CA ALA A 238 -12.40 11.64 1.73
C ALA A 238 -12.18 10.24 2.35
N LEU A 239 -10.92 9.80 2.46
CA LEU A 239 -10.59 8.58 3.19
C LEU A 239 -10.96 8.71 4.69
N GLN A 240 -10.69 9.85 5.31
CA GLN A 240 -11.05 10.12 6.71
C GLN A 240 -12.57 10.07 6.92
N VAL A 241 -13.37 10.59 5.98
CA VAL A 241 -14.85 10.44 6.01
C VAL A 241 -15.23 8.97 6.01
N ARG A 242 -14.64 8.14 5.12
CA ARG A 242 -14.92 6.71 5.05
C ARG A 242 -14.56 5.98 6.35
N VAL A 243 -13.43 6.35 6.97
CA VAL A 243 -13.01 5.81 8.27
C VAL A 243 -14.04 6.13 9.35
N TYR A 244 -14.45 7.38 9.48
CA TYR A 244 -15.47 7.78 10.47
C TYR A 244 -16.83 7.12 10.23
N MET A 245 -17.27 7.03 8.97
CA MET A 245 -18.53 6.32 8.63
C MET A 245 -18.46 4.85 9.05
N THR A 246 -17.36 4.16 8.79
CA THR A 246 -17.20 2.75 9.14
C THR A 246 -17.18 2.53 10.65
N LYS A 247 -16.70 3.52 11.42
CA LYS A 247 -16.77 3.51 12.89
C LYS A 247 -18.13 3.89 13.46
N GLY A 248 -19.04 4.42 12.64
CA GLY A 248 -20.32 4.99 13.10
C GLY A 248 -20.20 6.40 13.71
N GLU A 249 -19.08 7.09 13.48
CA GLU A 249 -18.83 8.45 13.98
C GLU A 249 -19.41 9.50 13.02
N TRP A 250 -20.72 9.47 12.84
CA TRP A 250 -21.44 10.22 11.80
C TRP A 250 -21.22 11.73 11.84
N SER A 251 -21.16 12.33 13.03
CA SER A 251 -20.94 13.78 13.19
C SER A 251 -19.57 14.21 12.71
N LYS A 252 -18.52 13.40 12.96
CA LYS A 252 -17.17 13.67 12.44
C LYS A 252 -17.14 13.50 10.92
N ALA A 253 -17.75 12.44 10.41
CA ALA A 253 -17.85 12.20 8.97
C ALA A 253 -18.52 13.36 8.25
N LEU A 254 -19.65 13.84 8.78
CA LEU A 254 -20.39 14.99 8.24
C LEU A 254 -19.52 16.24 8.20
N SER A 255 -18.88 16.60 9.31
CA SER A 255 -18.05 17.80 9.39
C SER A 255 -16.92 17.81 8.35
N VAL A 256 -16.24 16.66 8.15
CA VAL A 256 -15.17 16.56 7.14
C VAL A 256 -15.74 16.59 5.72
N ALA A 257 -16.89 15.96 5.48
CA ALA A 257 -17.55 16.00 4.17
C ALA A 257 -18.02 17.41 3.79
N GLU A 258 -18.58 18.16 4.75
CA GLU A 258 -18.96 19.56 4.54
C GLU A 258 -17.75 20.46 4.24
N ASP A 259 -16.61 20.21 4.87
CA ASP A 259 -15.37 20.90 4.58
C ASP A 259 -14.89 20.61 3.15
N ILE A 260 -14.95 19.35 2.69
CA ILE A 260 -14.63 19.01 1.30
C ILE A 260 -15.55 19.75 0.33
N ILE A 261 -16.87 19.70 0.55
CA ILE A 261 -17.85 20.31 -0.33
C ILE A 261 -17.68 21.84 -0.40
N SER A 262 -17.37 22.47 0.73
CA SER A 262 -17.31 23.93 0.83
C SER A 262 -15.98 24.50 0.35
N ASN A 263 -14.87 23.79 0.53
CA ASN A 263 -13.52 24.34 0.38
C ASN A 263 -12.70 23.69 -0.75
N SER A 264 -13.20 22.61 -1.38
CA SER A 264 -12.57 22.00 -2.54
C SER A 264 -13.11 22.57 -3.85
N SER A 265 -12.39 22.35 -4.95
CA SER A 265 -12.84 22.65 -6.30
C SER A 265 -13.67 21.53 -6.94
N TYR A 266 -13.79 20.37 -6.29
CA TYR A 266 -14.48 19.21 -6.85
C TYR A 266 -15.98 19.44 -6.97
N LYS A 267 -16.53 18.96 -8.06
CA LYS A 267 -17.98 19.02 -8.37
C LYS A 267 -18.38 17.72 -9.05
N LEU A 268 -19.58 17.26 -8.78
CA LEU A 268 -20.15 16.13 -9.50
C LEU A 268 -20.25 16.46 -10.98
N TRP A 269 -20.09 15.44 -11.82
CA TRP A 269 -20.44 15.55 -13.24
C TRP A 269 -21.95 15.66 -13.40
N GLU A 270 -22.37 16.45 -14.36
CA GLU A 270 -23.74 16.39 -14.82
C GLU A 270 -24.01 15.04 -15.51
N PRO A 271 -25.23 14.49 -15.44
CA PRO A 271 -25.55 13.22 -16.10
C PRO A 271 -25.16 13.16 -17.58
N SER A 272 -25.22 14.29 -18.28
CA SER A 272 -24.83 14.41 -19.69
C SER A 272 -23.31 14.34 -19.91
N GLU A 273 -22.49 14.62 -18.88
CA GLU A 273 -21.03 14.60 -18.94
C GLU A 273 -20.46 13.22 -18.55
N TYR A 274 -21.19 12.45 -17.73
CA TYR A 274 -20.67 11.25 -17.07
C TYR A 274 -20.13 10.21 -18.04
N VAL A 275 -20.89 9.86 -19.08
CA VAL A 275 -20.46 8.88 -20.08
C VAL A 275 -19.23 9.38 -20.86
N ALA A 276 -19.20 10.66 -21.20
CA ALA A 276 -18.09 11.25 -21.94
C ALA A 276 -16.81 11.30 -21.08
N ALA A 277 -16.93 11.51 -19.76
CA ALA A 277 -15.81 11.52 -18.83
C ALA A 277 -15.08 10.17 -18.79
N TRP A 278 -15.80 9.05 -18.92
CA TRP A 278 -15.24 7.71 -18.90
C TRP A 278 -14.93 7.12 -20.29
N SER A 279 -15.34 7.78 -21.37
CA SER A 279 -15.20 7.24 -22.73
C SER A 279 -13.81 7.42 -23.33
N LYS A 280 -12.95 8.24 -22.74
CA LYS A 280 -11.63 8.58 -23.27
C LYS A 280 -10.53 8.24 -22.25
N SER A 281 -9.50 7.56 -22.71
CA SER A 281 -8.35 7.19 -21.88
C SER A 281 -7.51 8.38 -21.39
N ASP A 282 -7.63 9.54 -22.06
CA ASP A 282 -6.96 10.80 -21.74
C ASP A 282 -7.91 11.82 -21.10
N ALA A 283 -9.10 11.40 -20.68
CA ALA A 283 -10.06 12.28 -20.06
C ALA A 283 -9.51 12.82 -18.73
N ASN A 284 -9.69 14.12 -18.51
CA ASN A 284 -9.38 14.74 -17.24
C ASN A 284 -10.54 14.47 -16.26
N HIS A 285 -10.33 13.55 -15.34
CA HIS A 285 -11.31 13.19 -14.31
C HIS A 285 -11.31 14.14 -13.10
N SER A 286 -10.43 15.13 -13.08
CA SER A 286 -10.21 16.03 -11.93
C SER A 286 -11.43 16.88 -11.51
N LYS A 287 -12.50 16.91 -12.31
CA LYS A 287 -13.74 17.58 -11.90
C LYS A 287 -14.40 16.89 -10.70
N GLU A 288 -14.43 15.57 -10.67
CA GLU A 288 -15.10 14.79 -9.63
C GLU A 288 -14.17 13.84 -8.88
N ILE A 289 -13.18 13.25 -9.54
CA ILE A 289 -12.30 12.24 -8.98
C ILE A 289 -11.17 12.92 -8.20
N MET A 290 -11.11 12.66 -6.88
CA MET A 290 -10.09 13.23 -5.98
C MET A 290 -8.77 12.48 -6.02
N PHE A 291 -8.81 11.17 -6.29
CA PHE A 291 -7.66 10.31 -6.44
C PHE A 291 -8.00 9.15 -7.36
N GLU A 292 -7.13 8.90 -8.31
CA GLU A 292 -7.22 7.75 -9.23
C GLU A 292 -5.85 7.11 -9.38
N ILE A 293 -5.82 5.82 -9.67
CA ILE A 293 -4.59 5.11 -9.99
C ILE A 293 -4.36 5.22 -11.49
N SER A 294 -3.29 5.91 -11.85
CA SER A 294 -2.94 6.15 -13.24
C SER A 294 -2.26 4.94 -13.85
N ILE A 295 -2.76 4.49 -15.00
CA ILE A 295 -2.18 3.44 -15.83
C ILE A 295 -1.95 4.04 -17.21
N ASN A 296 -0.70 4.50 -17.46
CA ASN A 296 -0.41 5.38 -18.61
C ASN A 296 0.17 4.64 -19.82
N ASN A 297 0.72 3.45 -19.62
CA ASN A 297 1.38 2.71 -20.68
C ASN A 297 1.34 1.20 -20.45
N ASN A 298 1.71 0.44 -21.48
CA ASN A 298 1.66 -1.02 -21.45
C ASN A 298 2.63 -1.67 -20.43
N THR A 299 3.54 -0.91 -19.83
CA THR A 299 4.47 -1.41 -18.81
C THR A 299 3.93 -1.25 -17.40
N ASP A 300 2.87 -0.47 -17.21
CA ASP A 300 2.31 -0.16 -15.90
C ASP A 300 1.38 -1.26 -15.38
N TRP A 301 1.00 -2.20 -16.21
CA TRP A 301 0.08 -3.27 -15.85
C TRP A 301 0.40 -4.59 -16.54
N THR A 302 -0.17 -5.66 -16.05
CA THR A 302 -0.02 -6.99 -16.66
C THR A 302 -1.09 -7.22 -17.69
N ASP A 303 -0.70 -7.72 -18.84
CA ASP A 303 -1.63 -8.15 -19.88
C ASP A 303 -2.68 -9.11 -19.29
N ARG A 304 -3.95 -8.81 -19.57
CA ARG A 304 -5.11 -9.61 -19.19
C ARG A 304 -5.40 -9.77 -17.69
N GLU A 305 -4.74 -9.04 -16.82
CA GLU A 305 -4.94 -9.15 -15.39
C GLU A 305 -5.60 -7.90 -14.75
N GLY A 306 -5.82 -6.85 -15.52
CA GLY A 306 -6.53 -5.67 -15.07
C GLY A 306 -8.05 -5.88 -14.98
N ILE A 307 -8.72 -5.10 -14.14
CA ILE A 307 -10.17 -5.19 -13.91
C ILE A 307 -10.96 -5.07 -15.22
N ALA A 308 -10.56 -4.15 -16.10
CA ALA A 308 -11.24 -3.96 -17.38
C ALA A 308 -11.25 -5.24 -18.22
N TYR A 309 -10.16 -6.00 -18.22
CA TYR A 309 -10.07 -7.25 -18.98
C TYR A 309 -10.89 -8.40 -18.37
N LEU A 310 -10.97 -8.44 -17.03
CA LEU A 310 -11.78 -9.43 -16.32
C LEU A 310 -13.27 -9.23 -16.56
N TYR A 311 -13.72 -7.97 -16.66
CA TYR A 311 -15.13 -7.60 -16.80
C TYR A 311 -15.58 -7.42 -18.26
N ALA A 312 -14.65 -7.20 -19.20
CA ALA A 312 -15.01 -7.03 -20.60
C ALA A 312 -15.57 -8.32 -21.20
N ASP A 313 -16.62 -8.20 -21.99
CA ASP A 313 -17.22 -9.32 -22.71
C ASP A 313 -16.21 -9.98 -23.67
N LYS A 314 -16.29 -11.30 -23.82
CA LYS A 314 -15.50 -12.07 -24.79
C LYS A 314 -15.76 -11.70 -26.24
N ALA A 315 -16.98 -11.32 -26.56
CA ALA A 315 -17.45 -11.01 -27.93
C ALA A 315 -17.46 -9.54 -28.25
N GLY A 316 -17.04 -8.67 -27.33
CA GLY A 316 -17.06 -7.22 -27.51
C GLY A 316 -16.01 -6.69 -28.48
N ALA A 317 -16.10 -5.40 -28.82
CA ALA A 317 -15.10 -4.70 -29.66
C ALA A 317 -13.70 -4.70 -29.02
N SER A 318 -13.63 -4.78 -27.70
CA SER A 318 -12.40 -4.95 -26.90
C SER A 318 -12.57 -6.20 -26.06
N PRO A 319 -12.29 -7.39 -26.59
CA PRO A 319 -12.60 -8.64 -25.93
C PRO A 319 -11.78 -8.84 -24.65
N GLY A 320 -12.46 -9.25 -23.59
CA GLY A 320 -11.90 -9.63 -22.32
C GLY A 320 -12.13 -11.11 -21.98
N TYR A 321 -12.03 -11.44 -20.69
CA TYR A 321 -12.34 -12.81 -20.24
C TYR A 321 -13.87 -13.07 -20.12
N GLY A 322 -14.67 -12.03 -19.92
CA GLY A 322 -16.09 -12.20 -19.62
C GLY A 322 -16.33 -13.00 -18.36
N ASP A 323 -15.44 -12.84 -17.37
CA ASP A 323 -15.49 -13.63 -16.13
C ASP A 323 -16.55 -13.11 -15.17
N VAL A 324 -16.87 -11.84 -15.24
CA VAL A 324 -17.80 -11.18 -14.31
C VAL A 324 -19.02 -10.68 -15.09
N ILE A 325 -20.18 -11.12 -14.65
CA ILE A 325 -21.47 -10.76 -15.25
C ILE A 325 -22.43 -10.26 -14.18
N VAL A 326 -23.39 -9.46 -14.57
CA VAL A 326 -24.49 -9.07 -13.68
C VAL A 326 -25.37 -10.27 -13.34
N THR A 327 -25.91 -10.27 -12.13
CA THR A 327 -26.91 -11.25 -11.72
C THR A 327 -28.25 -10.99 -12.40
N LYS A 328 -29.15 -11.98 -12.36
CA LYS A 328 -30.48 -11.81 -12.98
C LYS A 328 -31.38 -10.83 -12.24
N ASP A 329 -31.06 -10.57 -10.98
CA ASP A 329 -31.87 -9.72 -10.09
C ASP A 329 -31.42 -8.27 -10.12
N PHE A 330 -30.30 -7.96 -10.81
CA PHE A 330 -29.80 -6.61 -11.06
C PHE A 330 -30.49 -6.04 -12.30
#